data_b497f4151fb74ba16af6e1cf44c76b66
#
_entry.id   b497f4151fb74ba16af6e1cf44c76b66
#
_cell.length_a   1.000
_cell.length_b   1.000
_cell.length_c   1.000
_cell.angle_alpha   90.00
_cell.angle_beta   90.00
_cell.angle_gamma   90.00
#
_symmetry.space_group_name_H-M   'P 1'
#
loop_
_entity.id
_entity.type
_entity.pdbx_description
1 polymer ?
#
loop_
_entity_poly.entity_id
_entity_poly.type
_entity_poly.pdbx_seq_one_letter_code
_entity_poly.pdbx_strand_id
1 'polypeptide(L)'
;MTSTSSTASATRAAPREPLVRFIGPRYWPVWLALGVVRFVNLWPLQMQMALGRLLGALAYLFSRRDRRIAAINVELCLPQLTERAKRQLVRAHFAALGCAVFETGMVWWASDERLRKLVRFEGLEHLQKALEGGKGALMLSAHFTTLEMGARALTLLGPTSIMYLTPRNALIAEMARRGRTRHTVQAITSEQIRDLLQNLKNNIPVWYAPDQRFTDKNSAIVPLFGQPASSNVATSRLAKISGAPVLPYFPERRADNRGYIVHIHPPFDNFPSNDAVADTRRFHELIEAHVQRQPEQYLWAYKRFKGAGVDPYARKSVQK
;
A
#
# COMPACT_ATOMS: atom_id res chain seq x y z
N MET A 1 25.08 -20.07 36.61
CA MET A 1 24.84 -20.60 35.23
C MET A 1 23.45 -21.19 35.19
N THR A 2 22.46 -20.43 34.81
CA THR A 2 21.11 -20.91 34.53
C THR A 2 20.64 -20.16 33.28
N SER A 3 20.71 -20.88 32.17
CA SER A 3 20.26 -20.44 30.84
C SER A 3 18.74 -20.39 30.84
N THR A 4 18.15 -19.20 30.90
CA THR A 4 16.73 -18.99 30.64
C THR A 4 16.54 -18.83 29.14
N SER A 5 16.22 -19.93 28.46
CA SER A 5 15.70 -19.91 27.07
C SER A 5 14.33 -19.24 27.07
N SER A 6 14.28 -17.98 26.67
CA SER A 6 13.04 -17.27 26.36
C SER A 6 12.45 -17.89 25.08
N THR A 7 11.50 -18.80 25.23
CA THR A 7 10.62 -19.27 24.15
C THR A 7 9.73 -18.11 23.71
N ALA A 8 10.14 -17.41 22.66
CA ALA A 8 9.28 -16.46 21.95
C ALA A 8 8.02 -17.23 21.50
N SER A 9 6.88 -16.88 22.09
CA SER A 9 5.56 -17.36 21.67
C SER A 9 5.32 -16.97 20.22
N ALA A 10 5.56 -17.90 19.30
CA ALA A 10 5.25 -17.72 17.89
C ALA A 10 3.74 -17.56 17.76
N THR A 11 3.29 -16.31 17.58
CA THR A 11 1.88 -16.00 17.30
C THR A 11 1.47 -16.74 16.04
N ARG A 12 0.53 -17.70 16.16
CA ARG A 12 0.13 -18.60 15.10
C ARG A 12 -0.43 -17.81 13.91
N ALA A 13 0.33 -17.80 12.81
CA ALA A 13 -0.23 -17.39 11.52
C ALA A 13 -1.47 -18.24 11.21
N ALA A 14 -2.52 -17.63 10.66
CA ALA A 14 -3.73 -18.35 10.28
C ALA A 14 -3.38 -19.58 9.40
N PRO A 15 -4.00 -20.74 9.64
CA PRO A 15 -3.66 -21.98 8.93
C PRO A 15 -3.80 -21.79 7.41
N ARG A 16 -2.90 -22.43 6.66
CA ARG A 16 -2.91 -22.39 5.20
C ARG A 16 -4.12 -23.17 4.69
N GLU A 17 -4.98 -22.53 3.92
CA GLU A 17 -6.06 -23.22 3.23
C GLU A 17 -5.45 -24.14 2.15
N PRO A 18 -5.86 -25.42 2.07
CA PRO A 18 -5.37 -26.33 1.04
C PRO A 18 -5.84 -25.86 -0.35
N LEU A 19 -4.93 -25.77 -1.33
CA LEU A 19 -5.27 -25.29 -2.68
C LEU A 19 -6.29 -26.17 -3.40
N VAL A 20 -6.40 -27.44 -3.00
CA VAL A 20 -7.42 -28.36 -3.50
C VAL A 20 -8.85 -27.82 -3.32
N ARG A 21 -9.08 -26.96 -2.32
CA ARG A 21 -10.37 -26.28 -2.10
C ARG A 21 -10.77 -25.33 -3.24
N PHE A 22 -9.80 -24.93 -4.05
CA PHE A 22 -9.96 -23.95 -5.13
C PHE A 22 -9.87 -24.55 -6.54
N ILE A 23 -10.08 -25.87 -6.71
CA ILE A 23 -10.02 -26.55 -8.02
C ILE A 23 -11.32 -26.36 -8.82
N GLY A 24 -12.43 -26.06 -8.15
CA GLY A 24 -13.74 -25.93 -8.80
C GLY A 24 -13.79 -24.93 -9.95
N PRO A 25 -14.66 -25.12 -10.96
CA PRO A 25 -14.70 -24.30 -12.20
C PRO A 25 -14.79 -22.81 -11.97
N ARG A 26 -15.44 -22.36 -10.89
CA ARG A 26 -15.56 -20.94 -10.51
C ARG A 26 -14.21 -20.25 -10.30
N TYR A 27 -13.14 -20.99 -10.03
CA TYR A 27 -11.79 -20.44 -9.82
C TYR A 27 -10.89 -20.55 -11.05
N TRP A 28 -11.28 -21.26 -12.10
CA TRP A 28 -10.46 -21.42 -13.30
C TRP A 28 -10.00 -20.11 -13.94
N PRO A 29 -10.87 -19.10 -14.10
CA PRO A 29 -10.42 -17.81 -14.62
C PRO A 29 -9.34 -17.16 -13.76
N VAL A 30 -9.43 -17.32 -12.43
CA VAL A 30 -8.42 -16.78 -11.50
C VAL A 30 -7.12 -17.57 -11.61
N TRP A 31 -7.19 -18.91 -11.70
CA TRP A 31 -6.02 -19.76 -11.92
C TRP A 31 -5.32 -19.43 -13.24
N LEU A 32 -6.07 -19.25 -14.31
CA LEU A 32 -5.52 -18.85 -15.60
C LEU A 32 -4.80 -17.49 -15.49
N ALA A 33 -5.44 -16.49 -14.87
CA ALA A 33 -4.84 -15.17 -14.66
C ALA A 33 -3.56 -15.27 -13.82
N LEU A 34 -3.56 -16.03 -12.73
CA LEU A 34 -2.38 -16.28 -11.90
C LEU A 34 -1.26 -16.99 -12.67
N GLY A 35 -1.61 -17.97 -13.51
CA GLY A 35 -0.68 -18.66 -14.40
C GLY A 35 -0.02 -17.71 -15.39
N VAL A 36 -0.81 -16.85 -16.03
CA VAL A 36 -0.29 -15.82 -16.95
C VAL A 36 0.63 -14.85 -16.21
N VAL A 37 0.21 -14.32 -15.06
CA VAL A 37 1.04 -13.42 -14.24
C VAL A 37 2.34 -14.13 -13.82
N ARG A 38 2.27 -15.40 -13.42
CA ARG A 38 3.45 -16.20 -13.04
C ARG A 38 4.41 -16.39 -14.21
N PHE A 39 3.88 -16.69 -15.40
CA PHE A 39 4.68 -16.87 -16.62
C PHE A 39 5.35 -15.56 -17.03
N VAL A 40 4.61 -14.45 -17.09
CA VAL A 40 5.14 -13.13 -17.43
C VAL A 40 6.23 -12.68 -16.44
N ASN A 41 6.15 -13.08 -15.19
CA ASN A 41 7.20 -12.76 -14.20
C ASN A 41 8.55 -13.40 -14.46
N LEU A 42 8.66 -14.35 -15.40
CA LEU A 42 9.95 -14.89 -15.88
C LEU A 42 10.66 -13.92 -16.84
N TRP A 43 9.93 -12.97 -17.41
CA TRP A 43 10.44 -12.03 -18.40
C TRP A 43 11.22 -10.87 -17.76
N PRO A 44 12.03 -10.13 -18.54
CA PRO A 44 12.65 -8.89 -18.08
C PRO A 44 11.60 -7.87 -17.61
N LEU A 45 11.95 -7.07 -16.58
CA LEU A 45 11.02 -6.09 -15.99
C LEU A 45 10.38 -5.16 -17.02
N GLN A 46 11.16 -4.68 -17.97
CA GLN A 46 10.68 -3.75 -19.00
C GLN A 46 9.56 -4.35 -19.87
N MET A 47 9.64 -5.64 -20.18
CA MET A 47 8.60 -6.35 -20.93
C MET A 47 7.33 -6.53 -20.07
N GLN A 48 7.50 -6.85 -18.79
CA GLN A 48 6.39 -6.91 -17.84
C GLN A 48 5.67 -5.57 -17.75
N MET A 49 6.41 -4.46 -17.66
CA MET A 49 5.85 -3.11 -17.61
C MET A 49 5.18 -2.70 -18.93
N ALA A 50 5.72 -3.11 -20.08
CA ALA A 50 5.07 -2.87 -21.37
C ALA A 50 3.72 -3.59 -21.48
N LEU A 51 3.69 -4.87 -21.10
CA LEU A 51 2.45 -5.66 -21.06
C LEU A 51 1.47 -5.11 -20.01
N GLY A 52 1.97 -4.66 -18.85
CA GLY A 52 1.17 -4.00 -17.83
C GLY A 52 0.49 -2.73 -18.36
N ARG A 53 1.23 -1.88 -19.06
CA ARG A 53 0.65 -0.68 -19.69
C ARG A 53 -0.43 -1.02 -20.72
N LEU A 54 -0.23 -2.06 -21.52
CA LEU A 54 -1.26 -2.54 -22.46
C LEU A 54 -2.51 -3.02 -21.72
N LEU A 55 -2.34 -3.83 -20.66
CA LEU A 55 -3.45 -4.27 -19.79
C LEU A 55 -4.18 -3.06 -19.19
N GLY A 56 -3.44 -2.07 -18.71
CA GLY A 56 -4.01 -0.83 -18.17
C GLY A 56 -4.76 -0.02 -19.24
N ALA A 57 -4.26 0.05 -20.46
CA ALA A 57 -4.96 0.71 -21.57
C ALA A 57 -6.31 0.01 -21.90
N LEU A 58 -6.32 -1.32 -21.90
CA LEU A 58 -7.56 -2.09 -22.04
C LEU A 58 -8.52 -1.83 -20.88
N ALA A 59 -8.03 -1.85 -19.64
CA ALA A 59 -8.83 -1.52 -18.46
C ALA A 59 -9.41 -0.10 -18.54
N TYR A 60 -8.64 0.88 -19.03
CA TYR A 60 -9.12 2.25 -19.26
C TYR A 60 -10.30 2.29 -20.26
N LEU A 61 -10.28 1.47 -21.31
CA LEU A 61 -11.36 1.43 -22.29
C LEU A 61 -12.65 0.84 -21.71
N PHE A 62 -12.53 -0.26 -20.96
CA PHE A 62 -13.69 -1.04 -20.52
C PHE A 62 -14.21 -0.64 -19.13
N SER A 63 -13.38 -0.13 -18.21
CA SER A 63 -13.79 0.21 -16.84
C SER A 63 -14.32 1.65 -16.74
N ARG A 64 -15.51 1.90 -17.29
CA ARG A 64 -16.15 3.24 -17.27
C ARG A 64 -16.33 3.78 -15.84
N ARG A 65 -16.65 2.91 -14.89
CA ARG A 65 -16.87 3.28 -13.49
C ARG A 65 -15.60 3.82 -12.83
N ASP A 66 -14.51 3.06 -12.92
CA ASP A 66 -13.27 3.42 -12.22
C ASP A 66 -12.57 4.59 -12.89
N ARG A 67 -12.70 4.69 -14.25
CA ARG A 67 -12.27 5.89 -15.00
C ARG A 67 -13.01 7.14 -14.54
N ARG A 68 -14.33 7.08 -14.32
CA ARG A 68 -15.11 8.21 -13.80
C ARG A 68 -14.64 8.58 -12.39
N ILE A 69 -14.41 7.61 -11.51
CA ILE A 69 -13.91 7.86 -10.16
C ILE A 69 -12.54 8.54 -10.20
N ALA A 70 -11.61 8.02 -11.00
CA ALA A 70 -10.29 8.59 -11.16
C ALA A 70 -10.35 10.03 -11.71
N ALA A 71 -11.19 10.29 -12.72
CA ALA A 71 -11.38 11.64 -13.26
C ALA A 71 -11.91 12.63 -12.21
N ILE A 72 -12.89 12.22 -11.38
CA ILE A 72 -13.41 13.06 -10.29
C ILE A 72 -12.32 13.36 -9.27
N ASN A 73 -11.54 12.37 -8.86
CA ASN A 73 -10.48 12.58 -7.89
C ASN A 73 -9.37 13.51 -8.43
N VAL A 74 -8.95 13.32 -9.67
CA VAL A 74 -7.96 14.20 -10.32
C VAL A 74 -8.48 15.63 -10.43
N GLU A 75 -9.77 15.81 -10.78
CA GLU A 75 -10.42 17.12 -10.83
C GLU A 75 -10.40 17.83 -9.47
N LEU A 76 -10.76 17.11 -8.41
CA LEU A 76 -10.82 17.64 -7.05
C LEU A 76 -9.43 17.98 -6.48
N CYS A 77 -8.45 17.10 -6.73
CA CYS A 77 -7.14 17.20 -6.09
C CYS A 77 -6.13 18.02 -6.87
N LEU A 78 -6.28 18.13 -8.19
CA LEU A 78 -5.35 18.79 -9.10
C LEU A 78 -6.08 19.78 -10.03
N PRO A 79 -6.86 20.72 -9.47
CA PRO A 79 -7.67 21.66 -10.26
C PRO A 79 -6.83 22.56 -11.17
N GLN A 80 -5.56 22.79 -10.84
CA GLN A 80 -4.62 23.61 -11.61
C GLN A 80 -4.21 22.98 -12.95
N LEU A 81 -4.44 21.68 -13.15
CA LEU A 81 -4.12 21.02 -14.41
C LEU A 81 -5.14 21.35 -15.49
N THR A 82 -4.67 21.49 -16.74
CA THR A 82 -5.55 21.63 -17.90
C THR A 82 -6.37 20.35 -18.11
N GLU A 83 -7.53 20.47 -18.75
CA GLU A 83 -8.40 19.32 -19.05
C GLU A 83 -7.68 18.22 -19.87
N ARG A 84 -6.73 18.63 -20.73
CA ARG A 84 -5.88 17.68 -21.47
C ARG A 84 -4.94 16.93 -20.53
N ALA A 85 -4.29 17.64 -19.61
CA ALA A 85 -3.36 17.04 -18.63
C ALA A 85 -4.11 16.11 -17.66
N LYS A 86 -5.30 16.48 -17.18
CA LYS A 86 -6.14 15.62 -16.33
C LYS A 86 -6.50 14.31 -17.06
N ARG A 87 -6.94 14.38 -18.31
CA ARG A 87 -7.24 13.17 -19.12
C ARG A 87 -6.00 12.30 -19.35
N GLN A 88 -4.84 12.91 -19.61
CA GLN A 88 -3.57 12.19 -19.76
C GLN A 88 -3.17 11.50 -18.46
N LEU A 89 -3.29 12.18 -17.32
CA LEU A 89 -3.01 11.62 -15.99
C LEU A 89 -3.90 10.40 -15.69
N VAL A 90 -5.20 10.48 -15.96
CA VAL A 90 -6.10 9.33 -15.75
C VAL A 90 -5.70 8.14 -16.63
N ARG A 91 -5.30 8.36 -17.88
CA ARG A 91 -4.77 7.27 -18.75
C ARG A 91 -3.48 6.67 -18.21
N ALA A 92 -2.54 7.53 -17.77
CA ALA A 92 -1.28 7.10 -17.18
C ALA A 92 -1.50 6.32 -15.87
N HIS A 93 -2.48 6.73 -15.04
CA HIS A 93 -2.88 6.00 -13.85
C HIS A 93 -3.37 4.58 -14.17
N PHE A 94 -4.20 4.40 -15.19
CA PHE A 94 -4.63 3.07 -15.60
C PHE A 94 -3.46 2.22 -16.12
N ALA A 95 -2.52 2.82 -16.85
CA ALA A 95 -1.30 2.13 -17.26
C ALA A 95 -0.48 1.69 -16.02
N ALA A 96 -0.37 2.53 -14.99
CA ALA A 96 0.29 2.20 -13.73
C ALA A 96 -0.44 1.08 -12.96
N LEU A 97 -1.78 1.06 -12.95
CA LEU A 97 -2.59 -0.04 -12.39
C LEU A 97 -2.34 -1.36 -13.12
N GLY A 98 -2.24 -1.34 -14.44
CA GLY A 98 -1.91 -2.54 -15.22
C GLY A 98 -0.52 -3.08 -14.90
N CYS A 99 0.48 -2.21 -14.68
CA CYS A 99 1.81 -2.61 -14.20
C CYS A 99 1.74 -3.27 -12.82
N ALA A 100 0.92 -2.73 -11.90
CA ALA A 100 0.75 -3.26 -10.55
C ALA A 100 0.31 -4.74 -10.52
N VAL A 101 -0.41 -5.21 -11.55
CA VAL A 101 -0.81 -6.63 -11.67
C VAL A 101 0.42 -7.54 -11.76
N PHE A 102 1.40 -7.20 -12.60
CA PHE A 102 2.62 -8.00 -12.75
C PHE A 102 3.59 -7.78 -11.59
N GLU A 103 3.63 -6.58 -11.03
CA GLU A 103 4.38 -6.29 -9.79
C GLU A 103 3.89 -7.14 -8.62
N THR A 104 2.58 -7.31 -8.45
CA THR A 104 2.02 -8.22 -7.43
C THR A 104 2.53 -9.63 -7.60
N GLY A 105 2.58 -10.14 -8.83
CA GLY A 105 3.18 -11.45 -9.12
C GLY A 105 4.67 -11.50 -8.78
N MET A 106 5.41 -10.44 -9.09
CA MET A 106 6.83 -10.36 -8.76
C MET A 106 7.05 -10.36 -7.24
N VAL A 107 6.26 -9.62 -6.49
CA VAL A 107 6.27 -9.61 -5.02
C VAL A 107 6.05 -11.00 -4.43
N TRP A 108 5.15 -11.80 -5.00
CA TRP A 108 4.83 -13.12 -4.48
C TRP A 108 5.86 -14.20 -4.85
N TRP A 109 6.52 -14.08 -6.00
CA TRP A 109 7.30 -15.20 -6.57
C TRP A 109 8.77 -14.90 -6.86
N ALA A 110 9.19 -13.63 -6.93
CA ALA A 110 10.57 -13.32 -7.18
C ALA A 110 11.46 -13.60 -5.95
N SER A 111 12.72 -13.98 -6.21
CA SER A 111 13.72 -14.12 -5.16
C SER A 111 14.14 -12.76 -4.62
N ASP A 112 14.66 -12.76 -3.38
CA ASP A 112 15.24 -11.58 -2.74
C ASP A 112 16.38 -10.98 -3.58
N GLU A 113 17.22 -11.84 -4.14
CA GLU A 113 18.35 -11.42 -4.99
C GLU A 113 17.87 -10.63 -6.21
N ARG A 114 16.81 -11.11 -6.90
CA ARG A 114 16.22 -10.40 -8.04
C ARG A 114 15.67 -9.04 -7.62
N LEU A 115 14.97 -8.97 -6.50
CA LEU A 115 14.37 -7.72 -6.03
C LEU A 115 15.44 -6.73 -5.54
N ARG A 116 16.50 -7.19 -4.86
CA ARG A 116 17.63 -6.33 -4.46
C ARG A 116 18.30 -5.63 -5.65
N LYS A 117 18.31 -6.24 -6.84
CA LYS A 117 18.82 -5.61 -8.07
C LYS A 117 17.88 -4.53 -8.63
N LEU A 118 16.60 -4.55 -8.26
CA LEU A 118 15.56 -3.66 -8.77
C LEU A 118 15.19 -2.52 -7.81
N VAL A 119 15.44 -2.68 -6.52
CA VAL A 119 15.02 -1.72 -5.49
C VAL A 119 16.22 -0.93 -4.99
N ARG A 120 16.05 0.39 -4.93
CA ARG A 120 16.97 1.32 -4.25
C ARG A 120 16.24 1.96 -3.07
N PHE A 121 16.97 2.20 -1.99
CA PHE A 121 16.45 2.89 -0.83
C PHE A 121 17.11 4.27 -0.72
N GLU A 122 16.32 5.29 -0.45
CA GLU A 122 16.73 6.63 -0.10
C GLU A 122 16.29 6.91 1.34
N GLY A 123 17.20 7.39 2.22
CA GLY A 123 16.92 7.63 3.63
C GLY A 123 16.92 6.36 4.49
N LEU A 124 17.66 5.31 4.10
CA LEU A 124 17.78 4.07 4.86
C LEU A 124 18.29 4.30 6.29
N GLU A 125 19.15 5.29 6.46
CA GLU A 125 19.72 5.72 7.74
C GLU A 125 18.64 6.12 8.75
N HIS A 126 17.50 6.67 8.30
CA HIS A 126 16.39 7.03 9.18
C HIS A 126 15.78 5.79 9.84
N LEU A 127 15.58 4.71 9.07
CA LEU A 127 15.08 3.45 9.63
C LEU A 127 16.12 2.81 10.57
N GLN A 128 17.40 2.79 10.18
CA GLN A 128 18.46 2.23 10.99
C GLN A 128 18.52 2.91 12.35
N LYS A 129 18.56 4.26 12.37
CA LYS A 129 18.55 5.06 13.60
C LYS A 129 17.28 4.84 14.43
N ALA A 130 16.12 4.71 13.79
CA ALA A 130 14.86 4.44 14.49
C ALA A 130 14.88 3.10 15.23
N LEU A 131 15.49 2.07 14.63
CA LEU A 131 15.58 0.73 15.22
C LEU A 131 16.62 0.64 16.35
N GLU A 132 17.61 1.52 16.42
CA GLU A 132 18.55 1.61 17.56
C GLU A 132 17.80 1.89 18.88
N GLY A 133 16.64 2.56 18.81
CA GLY A 133 15.79 2.81 19.98
C GLY A 133 15.09 1.58 20.56
N GLY A 134 15.17 0.41 19.93
CA GLY A 134 14.64 -0.85 20.41
C GLY A 134 13.12 -0.96 20.47
N LYS A 135 12.38 -0.04 19.83
CA LYS A 135 10.90 0.03 19.86
C LYS A 135 10.25 -0.28 18.51
N GLY A 136 11.02 -0.84 17.57
CA GLY A 136 10.57 -0.99 16.19
C GLY A 136 10.30 0.37 15.52
N ALA A 137 9.54 0.35 14.44
CA ALA A 137 9.14 1.55 13.73
C ALA A 137 7.78 1.36 13.04
N LEU A 138 6.93 2.37 13.04
CA LEU A 138 5.71 2.42 12.23
C LEU A 138 6.07 2.99 10.85
N MET A 139 6.12 2.13 9.83
CA MET A 139 6.42 2.50 8.45
C MET A 139 5.12 2.91 7.76
N LEU A 140 4.87 4.21 7.69
CA LEU A 140 3.60 4.81 7.28
C LEU A 140 3.59 5.06 5.77
N SER A 141 2.80 4.31 5.05
CA SER A 141 2.68 4.37 3.58
C SER A 141 1.30 4.81 3.12
N ALA A 142 1.15 5.01 1.82
CA ALA A 142 -0.11 5.32 1.18
C ALA A 142 -0.38 4.41 -0.02
N HIS A 143 -1.64 4.38 -0.49
CA HIS A 143 -2.04 3.50 -1.58
C HIS A 143 -1.58 4.05 -2.94
N PHE A 144 -0.32 3.75 -3.27
CA PHE A 144 0.22 3.87 -4.62
C PHE A 144 0.03 2.55 -5.39
N THR A 145 0.11 2.59 -6.70
CA THR A 145 0.07 1.37 -7.54
C THR A 145 1.23 0.43 -7.23
N THR A 146 2.33 0.94 -6.67
CA THR A 146 3.52 0.22 -6.21
C THR A 146 3.43 -0.30 -4.77
N LEU A 147 2.24 -0.23 -4.13
CA LEU A 147 2.02 -0.57 -2.73
C LEU A 147 2.62 -1.92 -2.31
N GLU A 148 2.31 -2.98 -3.06
CA GLU A 148 2.78 -4.34 -2.77
C GLU A 148 4.31 -4.43 -2.89
N MET A 149 4.89 -3.74 -3.88
CA MET A 149 6.35 -3.67 -4.04
C MET A 149 7.01 -2.96 -2.86
N GLY A 150 6.42 -1.87 -2.38
CA GLY A 150 6.90 -1.17 -1.18
C GLY A 150 6.91 -2.05 0.06
N ALA A 151 5.80 -2.73 0.34
CA ALA A 151 5.70 -3.66 1.46
C ALA A 151 6.75 -4.78 1.35
N ARG A 152 6.95 -5.33 0.16
CA ARG A 152 7.94 -6.38 -0.10
C ARG A 152 9.39 -5.87 0.00
N ALA A 153 9.65 -4.65 -0.48
CA ALA A 153 10.97 -4.04 -0.40
C ALA A 153 11.45 -3.91 1.06
N LEU A 154 10.57 -3.51 1.97
CA LEU A 154 10.93 -3.40 3.38
C LEU A 154 11.44 -4.74 3.96
N THR A 155 10.88 -5.87 3.52
CA THR A 155 11.34 -7.21 3.97
C THR A 155 12.74 -7.59 3.49
N LEU A 156 13.30 -6.89 2.50
CA LEU A 156 14.67 -7.08 2.06
C LEU A 156 15.70 -6.51 3.06
N LEU A 157 15.27 -5.62 3.93
CA LEU A 157 16.11 -4.97 4.94
C LEU A 157 16.21 -5.79 6.24
N GLY A 158 15.26 -6.70 6.48
CA GLY A 158 15.26 -7.54 7.69
C GLY A 158 13.85 -7.97 8.11
N PRO A 159 13.72 -8.50 9.33
CA PRO A 159 12.44 -8.90 9.89
C PRO A 159 11.43 -7.75 9.85
N THR A 160 10.26 -8.00 9.26
CA THR A 160 9.23 -6.97 9.03
C THR A 160 7.85 -7.59 9.18
N SER A 161 6.91 -6.83 9.72
CA SER A 161 5.49 -7.16 9.74
C SER A 161 4.70 -6.22 8.84
N ILE A 162 3.68 -6.75 8.19
CA ILE A 162 2.86 -6.00 7.24
C ILE A 162 1.39 -6.08 7.65
N MET A 163 0.74 -4.91 7.81
CA MET A 163 -0.70 -4.86 7.97
C MET A 163 -1.38 -4.82 6.61
N TYR A 164 -2.44 -5.63 6.43
CA TYR A 164 -3.15 -5.75 5.16
C TYR A 164 -4.65 -5.98 5.36
N LEU A 165 -5.41 -5.69 4.29
CA LEU A 165 -6.81 -6.07 4.18
C LEU A 165 -6.93 -7.36 3.35
N THR A 166 -7.79 -8.28 3.80
CA THR A 166 -8.02 -9.54 3.09
C THR A 166 -8.83 -9.30 1.81
N PRO A 167 -8.35 -9.73 0.63
CA PRO A 167 -9.12 -9.66 -0.61
C PRO A 167 -10.43 -10.43 -0.54
N ARG A 168 -11.47 -9.98 -1.25
CA ARG A 168 -12.79 -10.64 -1.26
C ARG A 168 -12.78 -12.02 -1.94
N ASN A 169 -11.97 -12.20 -2.97
CA ASN A 169 -11.86 -13.49 -3.65
C ASN A 169 -10.98 -14.42 -2.82
N ALA A 170 -11.52 -15.56 -2.38
CA ALA A 170 -10.85 -16.47 -1.46
C ALA A 170 -9.55 -17.06 -2.02
N LEU A 171 -9.47 -17.36 -3.32
CA LEU A 171 -8.23 -17.84 -3.94
C LEU A 171 -7.17 -16.73 -3.98
N ILE A 172 -7.55 -15.52 -4.38
CA ILE A 172 -6.62 -14.37 -4.36
C ILE A 172 -6.16 -14.07 -2.93
N ALA A 173 -7.05 -14.13 -1.95
CA ALA A 173 -6.73 -13.95 -0.54
C ALA A 173 -5.70 -14.98 -0.06
N GLU A 174 -5.87 -16.26 -0.40
CA GLU A 174 -4.93 -17.31 -0.03
C GLU A 174 -3.58 -17.16 -0.74
N MET A 175 -3.57 -16.80 -2.03
CA MET A 175 -2.33 -16.58 -2.78
C MET A 175 -1.57 -15.34 -2.25
N ALA A 176 -2.27 -14.25 -1.95
CA ALA A 176 -1.69 -13.06 -1.33
C ALA A 176 -1.12 -13.37 0.06
N ARG A 177 -1.87 -14.12 0.88
CA ARG A 177 -1.39 -14.57 2.19
C ARG A 177 -0.11 -15.41 2.06
N ARG A 178 -0.07 -16.39 1.16
CA ARG A 178 1.12 -17.22 0.91
C ARG A 178 2.31 -16.40 0.43
N GLY A 179 2.08 -15.46 -0.49
CA GLY A 179 3.10 -14.56 -1.00
C GLY A 179 3.72 -13.70 0.11
N ARG A 180 2.86 -13.07 0.93
CA ARG A 180 3.31 -12.20 2.02
C ARG A 180 3.97 -12.96 3.16
N THR A 181 3.36 -14.05 3.67
CA THR A 181 3.90 -14.82 4.81
C THR A 181 5.21 -15.54 4.50
N ARG A 182 5.60 -15.64 3.22
CA ARG A 182 6.92 -16.20 2.85
C ARG A 182 8.07 -15.28 3.26
N HIS A 183 7.83 -13.97 3.30
CA HIS A 183 8.87 -12.95 3.41
C HIS A 183 8.71 -12.04 4.64
N THR A 184 7.61 -12.15 5.38
CA THR A 184 7.35 -11.36 6.58
C THR A 184 7.39 -12.21 7.83
N VAL A 185 7.74 -11.59 8.95
CA VAL A 185 7.60 -12.23 10.28
C VAL A 185 6.14 -12.52 10.55
N GLN A 186 5.26 -11.56 10.24
CA GLN A 186 3.83 -11.68 10.39
C GLN A 186 3.08 -10.80 9.40
N ALA A 187 2.04 -11.36 8.79
CA ALA A 187 1.02 -10.60 8.06
C ALA A 187 -0.16 -10.36 9.00
N ILE A 188 -0.37 -9.10 9.37
CA ILE A 188 -1.31 -8.64 10.40
C ILE A 188 -2.57 -8.12 9.73
N THR A 189 -3.75 -8.52 10.19
CA THR A 189 -5.02 -7.89 9.79
C THR A 189 -5.32 -6.67 10.65
N SER A 190 -6.19 -5.77 10.18
CA SER A 190 -6.58 -4.57 10.92
C SER A 190 -7.20 -4.82 12.31
N GLU A 191 -7.64 -6.05 12.57
CA GLU A 191 -8.23 -6.48 13.84
C GLU A 191 -7.16 -6.92 14.86
N GLN A 192 -5.96 -7.24 14.39
CA GLN A 192 -4.85 -7.79 15.18
C GLN A 192 -3.92 -6.69 15.74
N ILE A 193 -4.48 -5.66 16.35
CA ILE A 193 -3.69 -4.54 16.90
C ILE A 193 -2.72 -5.00 18.00
N ARG A 194 -3.07 -6.02 18.77
CA ARG A 194 -2.16 -6.58 19.81
C ARG A 194 -0.90 -7.15 19.20
N ASP A 195 -1.02 -7.85 18.07
CA ASP A 195 0.11 -8.42 17.34
C ASP A 195 1.01 -7.32 16.77
N LEU A 196 0.42 -6.23 16.25
CA LEU A 196 1.15 -5.05 15.82
C LEU A 196 2.00 -4.48 16.95
N LEU A 197 1.39 -4.22 18.11
CA LEU A 197 2.09 -3.68 19.29
C LEU A 197 3.17 -4.63 19.81
N GLN A 198 2.93 -5.95 19.78
CA GLN A 198 3.94 -6.93 20.17
C GLN A 198 5.14 -6.95 19.21
N ASN A 199 4.91 -6.82 17.90
CA ASN A 199 5.99 -6.73 16.92
C ASN A 199 6.84 -5.48 17.12
N LEU A 200 6.22 -4.32 17.35
CA LEU A 200 6.95 -3.10 17.68
C LEU A 200 7.80 -3.26 18.94
N LYS A 201 7.23 -3.85 20.02
CA LYS A 201 7.96 -4.15 21.24
C LYS A 201 9.16 -5.08 21.03
N ASN A 202 9.09 -5.96 20.04
CA ASN A 202 10.18 -6.84 19.63
C ASN A 202 11.16 -6.18 18.65
N ASN A 203 11.14 -4.88 18.53
CA ASN A 203 11.95 -4.09 17.59
C ASN A 203 11.75 -4.45 16.11
N ILE A 204 10.54 -4.90 15.73
CA ILE A 204 10.20 -5.24 14.36
C ILE A 204 9.43 -4.09 13.73
N PRO A 205 9.89 -3.51 12.60
CA PRO A 205 9.13 -2.49 11.90
C PRO A 205 7.81 -3.06 11.36
N VAL A 206 6.75 -2.27 11.49
CA VAL A 206 5.41 -2.61 11.01
C VAL A 206 5.00 -1.64 9.92
N TRP A 207 4.80 -2.17 8.72
CA TRP A 207 4.34 -1.41 7.57
C TRP A 207 2.82 -1.40 7.47
N TYR A 208 2.24 -0.22 7.23
CA TYR A 208 0.81 -0.08 6.94
C TYR A 208 0.48 1.22 6.21
N ALA A 209 -0.69 1.27 5.54
CA ALA A 209 -1.15 2.40 4.72
C ALA A 209 -2.56 2.83 5.15
N PRO A 210 -2.70 3.82 6.05
CA PRO A 210 -4.00 4.27 6.58
C PRO A 210 -4.69 5.36 5.75
N ASP A 211 -4.24 5.64 4.54
CA ASP A 211 -4.72 6.76 3.72
C ASP A 211 -6.06 6.53 3.03
N GLN A 212 -6.66 5.34 3.14
CA GLN A 212 -8.00 5.08 2.60
C GLN A 212 -9.11 5.66 3.49
N ARG A 213 -10.31 5.76 2.90
CA ARG A 213 -11.51 6.18 3.63
C ARG A 213 -11.74 5.27 4.84
N PHE A 214 -11.95 5.89 5.97
CA PHE A 214 -12.23 5.22 7.22
C PHE A 214 -13.49 5.82 7.88
N THR A 215 -14.37 4.99 8.43
CA THR A 215 -15.69 5.43 8.94
C THR A 215 -16.05 4.83 10.31
N ASP A 216 -15.03 4.35 11.03
CA ASP A 216 -15.19 3.81 12.38
C ASP A 216 -14.93 4.92 13.44
N LYS A 217 -15.05 4.59 14.73
CA LYS A 217 -14.83 5.48 15.88
C LYS A 217 -13.51 6.25 15.90
N ASN A 218 -12.49 5.76 15.19
CA ASN A 218 -11.21 6.42 15.04
C ASN A 218 -11.12 7.22 13.73
N SER A 219 -12.25 7.62 13.14
CA SER A 219 -12.28 8.47 11.95
C SER A 219 -12.43 9.94 12.32
N ALA A 220 -11.77 10.79 11.54
CA ALA A 220 -11.97 12.22 11.53
C ALA A 220 -11.95 12.76 10.10
N ILE A 221 -12.54 13.94 9.89
CA ILE A 221 -12.42 14.65 8.62
C ILE A 221 -11.10 15.41 8.62
N VAL A 222 -10.16 14.96 7.79
CA VAL A 222 -8.84 15.56 7.66
C VAL A 222 -8.63 15.95 6.21
N PRO A 223 -8.23 17.19 5.89
CA PRO A 223 -8.00 17.60 4.50
C PRO A 223 -6.95 16.72 3.80
N LEU A 224 -7.21 16.36 2.53
CA LEU A 224 -6.27 15.76 1.61
C LEU A 224 -6.42 16.48 0.26
N PHE A 225 -5.36 17.09 -0.25
CA PHE A 225 -5.41 18.02 -1.39
C PHE A 225 -6.45 19.14 -1.20
N GLY A 226 -6.58 19.65 0.00
CA GLY A 226 -7.58 20.66 0.34
C GLY A 226 -9.03 20.15 0.39
N GLN A 227 -9.30 18.88 0.06
CA GLN A 227 -10.63 18.29 0.08
C GLN A 227 -10.90 17.57 1.40
N PRO A 228 -12.13 17.69 1.98
CA PRO A 228 -12.48 16.97 3.18
C PRO A 228 -12.44 15.46 2.94
N ALA A 229 -11.69 14.73 3.76
CA ALA A 229 -11.50 13.30 3.60
C ALA A 229 -11.67 12.57 4.95
N SER A 230 -12.63 11.65 5.04
CA SER A 230 -12.75 10.78 6.20
C SER A 230 -11.55 9.86 6.32
N SER A 231 -10.77 10.03 7.39
CA SER A 231 -9.43 9.45 7.55
C SER A 231 -9.27 8.75 8.89
N ASN A 232 -8.40 7.73 8.91
CA ASN A 232 -8.05 7.02 10.13
C ASN A 232 -7.01 7.85 10.92
N VAL A 233 -7.35 8.25 12.14
CA VAL A 233 -6.46 9.01 13.04
C VAL A 233 -5.81 8.12 14.10
N ALA A 234 -5.93 6.79 13.99
CA ALA A 234 -5.41 5.85 14.99
C ALA A 234 -3.88 5.78 15.03
N THR A 235 -3.15 6.29 14.02
CA THR A 235 -1.69 6.29 13.99
C THR A 235 -1.09 6.95 15.22
N SER A 236 -1.59 8.12 15.62
CA SER A 236 -1.15 8.85 16.81
C SER A 236 -1.32 8.01 18.08
N ARG A 237 -2.44 7.30 18.19
CA ARG A 237 -2.68 6.39 19.34
C ARG A 237 -1.73 5.20 19.32
N LEU A 238 -1.48 4.60 18.17
CA LEU A 238 -0.55 3.47 18.03
C LEU A 238 0.87 3.90 18.42
N ALA A 239 1.32 5.04 17.94
CA ALA A 239 2.61 5.62 18.29
C ALA A 239 2.72 5.94 19.78
N LYS A 240 1.66 6.52 20.38
CA LYS A 240 1.63 6.82 21.83
C LYS A 240 1.76 5.56 22.71
N ILE A 241 1.04 4.49 22.33
CA ILE A 241 1.04 3.25 23.11
C ILE A 241 2.34 2.49 22.94
N SER A 242 2.89 2.43 21.73
CA SER A 242 4.12 1.67 21.44
C SER A 242 5.39 2.45 21.79
N GLY A 243 5.36 3.77 21.76
CA GLY A 243 6.54 4.63 21.81
C GLY A 243 7.44 4.47 20.57
N ALA A 244 6.96 3.81 19.52
CA ALA A 244 7.69 3.61 18.28
C ALA A 244 7.70 4.89 17.43
N PRO A 245 8.82 5.24 16.80
CA PRO A 245 8.89 6.32 15.83
C PRO A 245 8.01 6.00 14.59
N VAL A 246 7.44 7.04 14.00
CA VAL A 246 6.62 6.94 12.78
C VAL A 246 7.38 7.55 11.62
N LEU A 247 7.71 6.70 10.63
CA LEU A 247 8.47 7.08 9.45
C LEU A 247 7.58 7.00 8.20
N PRO A 248 7.40 8.11 7.46
CA PRO A 248 6.77 8.03 6.14
C PRO A 248 7.63 7.21 5.18
N TYR A 249 6.97 6.35 4.41
CA TYR A 249 7.59 5.33 3.58
C TYR A 249 6.85 5.21 2.25
N PHE A 250 7.43 5.70 1.16
CA PHE A 250 6.77 5.77 -0.13
C PHE A 250 7.54 5.02 -1.22
N PRO A 251 6.95 3.95 -1.78
CA PRO A 251 7.51 3.26 -2.94
C PRO A 251 7.16 4.00 -4.23
N GLU A 252 8.13 4.11 -5.13
CA GLU A 252 8.02 4.74 -6.43
C GLU A 252 8.53 3.80 -7.52
N ARG A 253 7.76 3.58 -8.60
CA ARG A 253 8.28 2.96 -9.83
C ARG A 253 9.03 4.01 -10.62
N ARG A 254 10.27 3.73 -10.96
CA ARG A 254 11.10 4.63 -11.75
C ARG A 254 10.50 4.88 -13.14
N ALA A 255 10.59 6.12 -13.62
CA ALA A 255 10.07 6.51 -14.93
C ALA A 255 10.68 5.72 -16.09
N ASP A 256 11.94 5.28 -15.97
CA ASP A 256 12.63 4.44 -16.94
C ASP A 256 12.20 2.95 -16.91
N ASN A 257 11.30 2.57 -16.01
CA ASN A 257 10.84 1.20 -15.78
C ASN A 257 11.99 0.18 -15.54
N ARG A 258 13.10 0.63 -14.96
CA ARG A 258 14.26 -0.23 -14.63
C ARG A 258 14.34 -0.60 -13.17
N GLY A 259 13.31 -0.29 -12.38
CA GLY A 259 13.24 -0.64 -10.97
C GLY A 259 12.40 0.33 -10.16
N TYR A 260 12.70 0.36 -8.88
CA TYR A 260 11.93 1.08 -7.87
C TYR A 260 12.85 1.88 -6.97
N ILE A 261 12.34 3.00 -6.47
CA ILE A 261 12.94 3.77 -5.39
C ILE A 261 11.99 3.71 -4.21
N VAL A 262 12.53 3.48 -3.04
CA VAL A 262 11.77 3.53 -1.79
C VAL A 262 12.32 4.70 -0.97
N HIS A 263 11.48 5.70 -0.78
CA HIS A 263 11.80 6.88 0.01
C HIS A 263 11.42 6.64 1.46
N ILE A 264 12.41 6.64 2.35
CA ILE A 264 12.23 6.55 3.80
C ILE A 264 12.51 7.95 4.37
N HIS A 265 11.46 8.63 4.78
CA HIS A 265 11.62 9.96 5.38
C HIS A 265 12.08 9.87 6.83
N PRO A 266 12.66 10.94 7.39
CA PRO A 266 12.93 11.01 8.82
C PRO A 266 11.64 10.78 9.62
N PRO A 267 11.73 10.26 10.85
CA PRO A 267 10.58 10.14 11.73
C PRO A 267 9.96 11.52 11.95
N PHE A 268 8.65 11.57 12.12
CA PHE A 268 7.99 12.82 12.48
C PHE A 268 8.50 13.33 13.83
N ASP A 269 8.93 14.58 13.88
CA ASP A 269 9.27 15.27 15.12
C ASP A 269 8.02 15.54 15.94
N ASN A 270 8.12 15.44 17.28
CA ASN A 270 7.00 15.66 18.20
C ASN A 270 5.74 14.88 17.79
N PHE A 271 5.91 13.60 17.49
CA PHE A 271 4.82 12.70 17.11
C PHE A 271 4.73 11.52 18.10
N PRO A 272 3.55 11.18 18.61
CA PRO A 272 2.27 11.88 18.34
C PRO A 272 2.18 13.19 19.12
N SER A 273 1.50 14.17 18.54
CA SER A 273 1.07 15.36 19.26
C SER A 273 -0.17 15.08 20.13
N ASN A 274 -0.73 16.08 20.75
CA ASN A 274 -2.02 15.95 21.47
C ASN A 274 -3.22 16.07 20.51
N ASP A 275 -2.99 16.33 19.23
CA ASP A 275 -4.01 16.46 18.19
C ASP A 275 -3.81 15.44 17.07
N ALA A 276 -4.58 14.35 17.12
CA ALA A 276 -4.50 13.27 16.14
C ALA A 276 -4.96 13.70 14.73
N VAL A 277 -5.75 14.76 14.61
CA VAL A 277 -6.16 15.34 13.32
C VAL A 277 -4.98 16.09 12.70
N ALA A 278 -4.31 16.93 13.49
CA ALA A 278 -3.09 17.63 13.05
C ALA A 278 -1.98 16.63 12.66
N ASP A 279 -1.76 15.58 13.45
CA ASP A 279 -0.82 14.50 13.12
C ASP A 279 -1.14 13.83 11.78
N THR A 280 -2.41 13.52 11.54
CA THR A 280 -2.86 12.92 10.28
C THR A 280 -2.74 13.89 9.11
N ARG A 281 -2.95 15.20 9.34
CA ARG A 281 -2.76 16.23 8.31
C ARG A 281 -1.30 16.32 7.87
N ARG A 282 -0.34 16.27 8.81
CA ARG A 282 1.10 16.23 8.49
C ARG A 282 1.44 15.05 7.57
N PHE A 283 0.84 13.89 7.81
CA PHE A 283 1.03 12.74 6.93
C PHE A 283 0.40 12.96 5.55
N HIS A 284 -0.81 13.53 5.47
CA HIS A 284 -1.45 13.88 4.20
C HIS A 284 -0.61 14.84 3.36
N GLU A 285 0.04 15.82 3.97
CA GLU A 285 0.94 16.76 3.29
C GLU A 285 2.13 16.05 2.61
N LEU A 286 2.69 15.05 3.27
CA LEU A 286 3.74 14.24 2.66
C LEU A 286 3.22 13.35 1.52
N ILE A 287 2.00 12.82 1.62
CA ILE A 287 1.35 12.12 0.50
C ILE A 287 1.18 13.08 -0.67
N GLU A 288 0.65 14.28 -0.44
CA GLU A 288 0.44 15.31 -1.46
C GLU A 288 1.75 15.67 -2.17
N ALA A 289 2.83 15.87 -1.41
CA ALA A 289 4.16 16.17 -1.95
C ALA A 289 4.72 14.99 -2.78
N HIS A 290 4.56 13.76 -2.31
CA HIS A 290 5.01 12.58 -3.05
C HIS A 290 4.20 12.36 -4.34
N VAL A 291 2.89 12.57 -4.30
CA VAL A 291 2.01 12.48 -5.49
C VAL A 291 2.41 13.48 -6.57
N GLN A 292 2.92 14.67 -6.22
CA GLN A 292 3.40 15.65 -7.21
C GLN A 292 4.59 15.14 -8.03
N ARG A 293 5.40 14.22 -7.48
CA ARG A 293 6.55 13.62 -8.18
C ARG A 293 6.12 12.61 -9.24
N GLN A 294 5.16 11.74 -8.90
CA GLN A 294 4.68 10.63 -9.75
C GLN A 294 3.15 10.50 -9.63
N PRO A 295 2.41 11.50 -10.16
CA PRO A 295 0.97 11.60 -9.91
C PRO A 295 0.17 10.40 -10.45
N GLU A 296 0.63 9.74 -11.50
CA GLU A 296 -0.03 8.57 -12.07
C GLU A 296 0.01 7.34 -11.16
N GLN A 297 0.92 7.31 -10.17
CA GLN A 297 1.08 6.17 -9.28
C GLN A 297 0.16 6.21 -8.06
N TYR A 298 -0.47 7.34 -7.72
CA TYR A 298 -1.45 7.38 -6.65
C TYR A 298 -2.77 6.69 -7.04
N LEU A 299 -3.48 6.08 -6.08
CA LEU A 299 -4.68 5.26 -6.36
C LEU A 299 -5.92 6.12 -6.65
N TRP A 300 -5.95 6.80 -7.80
CA TRP A 300 -7.07 7.66 -8.19
C TRP A 300 -8.38 6.92 -8.43
N ALA A 301 -8.36 5.63 -8.76
CA ALA A 301 -9.56 4.83 -9.00
C ALA A 301 -10.34 4.44 -7.73
N TYR A 302 -9.94 4.93 -6.55
CA TYR A 302 -10.58 4.68 -5.27
C TYR A 302 -11.47 5.87 -4.85
N LYS A 303 -12.66 5.61 -4.28
CA LYS A 303 -13.60 6.66 -3.80
C LYS A 303 -13.13 7.29 -2.48
N ARG A 304 -12.02 8.03 -2.52
CA ARG A 304 -11.36 8.57 -1.33
C ARG A 304 -12.20 9.57 -0.55
N PHE A 305 -12.98 10.41 -1.24
CA PHE A 305 -13.74 11.52 -0.66
C PHE A 305 -15.21 11.19 -0.38
N LYS A 306 -15.59 9.92 -0.43
CA LYS A 306 -16.92 9.50 -0.08
C LYS A 306 -17.11 9.56 1.45
N GLY A 307 -18.25 10.15 1.93
CA GLY A 307 -18.63 10.15 3.35
C GLY A 307 -17.98 11.27 4.19
N ALA A 308 -17.41 12.28 3.53
CA ALA A 308 -16.87 13.49 4.15
C ALA A 308 -17.68 14.74 3.74
N GLY A 309 -19.00 14.65 3.73
CA GLY A 309 -19.91 15.67 3.23
C GLY A 309 -20.65 15.22 1.97
N VAL A 310 -20.83 16.12 0.99
CA VAL A 310 -21.49 15.80 -0.29
C VAL A 310 -20.69 14.74 -1.04
N ASP A 311 -21.35 13.63 -1.45
CA ASP A 311 -20.70 12.55 -2.18
C ASP A 311 -20.37 13.02 -3.63
N PRO A 312 -19.09 13.27 -3.97
CA PRO A 312 -18.72 13.76 -5.29
C PRO A 312 -18.91 12.69 -6.39
N TYR A 313 -19.11 11.45 -6.01
CA TYR A 313 -19.32 10.32 -6.93
C TYR A 313 -20.79 10.02 -7.20
N ALA A 314 -21.72 10.70 -6.53
CA ALA A 314 -23.15 10.58 -6.79
C ALA A 314 -23.45 10.95 -8.27
N ARG A 315 -24.37 10.26 -8.91
CA ARG A 315 -24.87 10.71 -10.20
C ARG A 315 -25.68 11.98 -9.93
N LYS A 316 -25.35 13.09 -10.60
CA LYS A 316 -26.28 14.22 -10.65
C LYS A 316 -27.61 13.67 -11.16
N SER A 317 -28.66 13.71 -10.35
CA SER A 317 -30.01 13.48 -10.84
C SER A 317 -30.25 14.54 -11.91
N VAL A 318 -30.42 14.09 -13.12
CA VAL A 318 -30.96 14.96 -14.18
C VAL A 318 -32.36 15.30 -13.71
N GLN A 319 -32.53 16.49 -13.14
CA GLN A 319 -33.87 17.05 -12.98
C GLN A 319 -34.42 17.18 -14.40
N LYS A 320 -35.41 16.32 -14.69
CA LYS A 320 -36.25 16.45 -15.88
C LYS A 320 -37.17 17.62 -15.73
#